data_b14cafdfbc285f120b932e41396c949a
#
_entry.id   b14cafdfbc285f120b932e41396c949a
#
_cell.length_a   1.000
_cell.length_b   1.000
_cell.length_c   1.000
_cell.angle_alpha   90.00
_cell.angle_beta   90.00
_cell.angle_gamma   90.00
#
_symmetry.space_group_name_H-M   'P 1'
#
loop_
_entity.id
_entity.type
_entity.pdbx_description
1 polymer ?
#
loop_
_entity_poly.entity_id
_entity_poly.type
_entity_poly.pdbx_seq_one_letter_code
_entity_poly.pdbx_strand_id
1 'polypeptide(L)'
;VKSLTDGPLDGGRLGRRCCSRPPPLMPLEPLLPLFHRLNREHFEGALCHGHQPLLALRWSDGRLRRTAGLYRRGPAVAPPFGREIVLSKPLLDPLPREATESTLCHEMIHAWVDLVLKREEGHGPCFRHRMDTINAAQTRFEVSVRHRFPVPQCSPRWIAVCPQCGHQTPYRRRMRQAACRLCCDRLHGGRWNASCLLRYEPAAELS
;
A
#
# COMPACT_ATOMS: atom_id res chain seq x y z
N VAL A 1 1.91 -64.62 -33.91
CA VAL A 1 1.27 -65.42 -32.83
C VAL A 1 1.63 -64.79 -31.50
N LYS A 2 0.62 -64.51 -30.71
CA LYS A 2 0.56 -64.03 -29.30
C LYS A 2 0.60 -62.52 -29.16
N SER A 3 -0.49 -61.89 -28.89
CA SER A 3 -1.50 -61.97 -27.84
C SER A 3 -1.37 -60.74 -26.95
N LEU A 4 -2.35 -59.87 -27.07
CA LEU A 4 -2.66 -58.71 -26.24
C LEU A 4 -2.96 -59.11 -24.82
N THR A 5 -2.47 -58.31 -23.84
CA THR A 5 -3.09 -58.22 -22.52
C THR A 5 -3.22 -56.77 -22.09
N ASP A 6 -4.45 -56.37 -21.96
CA ASP A 6 -4.88 -55.10 -21.38
C ASP A 6 -4.50 -55.01 -19.90
N GLY A 7 -3.93 -53.85 -19.48
CA GLY A 7 -3.78 -53.47 -18.09
C GLY A 7 -4.59 -52.18 -17.83
N PRO A 8 -5.22 -52.01 -16.68
CA PRO A 8 -6.22 -50.99 -16.45
C PRO A 8 -5.59 -49.60 -16.23
N LEU A 9 -6.27 -48.60 -16.80
CA LEU A 9 -5.98 -47.15 -16.59
C LEU A 9 -6.28 -46.78 -15.14
N ASP A 10 -5.21 -46.49 -14.43
CA ASP A 10 -5.29 -45.98 -13.04
C ASP A 10 -5.74 -44.52 -13.08
N GLY A 11 -6.93 -44.29 -12.53
CA GLY A 11 -7.54 -42.98 -12.45
C GLY A 11 -6.79 -42.07 -11.48
N GLY A 12 -5.95 -41.18 -12.00
CA GLY A 12 -5.27 -40.14 -11.21
C GLY A 12 -6.28 -39.27 -10.46
N ARG A 13 -6.38 -39.48 -9.15
CA ARG A 13 -7.11 -38.60 -8.24
C ARG A 13 -6.51 -37.21 -8.33
N LEU A 14 -7.25 -36.27 -8.91
CA LEU A 14 -7.03 -34.83 -8.77
C LEU A 14 -6.99 -34.49 -7.29
N GLY A 15 -5.78 -34.24 -6.79
CA GLY A 15 -5.54 -33.77 -5.44
C GLY A 15 -6.35 -32.52 -5.17
N ARG A 16 -7.29 -32.60 -4.24
CA ARG A 16 -8.01 -31.46 -3.68
C ARG A 16 -6.96 -30.47 -3.19
N ARG A 17 -6.88 -29.32 -3.83
CA ARG A 17 -6.12 -28.18 -3.31
C ARG A 17 -6.70 -27.86 -1.94
N CYS A 18 -5.93 -28.17 -0.92
CA CYS A 18 -6.22 -27.78 0.44
C CYS A 18 -6.25 -26.26 0.43
N CYS A 19 -7.43 -25.65 0.54
CA CYS A 19 -7.59 -24.25 0.85
C CYS A 19 -7.02 -24.05 2.26
N SER A 20 -5.72 -23.79 2.34
CA SER A 20 -5.09 -23.37 3.58
C SER A 20 -5.77 -22.07 4.01
N ARG A 21 -6.54 -22.20 5.09
CA ARG A 21 -7.14 -21.06 5.78
C ARG A 21 -6.04 -20.04 6.02
N PRO A 22 -6.23 -18.75 5.63
CA PRO A 22 -5.22 -17.75 5.92
C PRO A 22 -4.93 -17.77 7.44
N PRO A 23 -3.68 -17.59 7.86
CA PRO A 23 -3.34 -17.58 9.28
C PRO A 23 -4.20 -16.54 9.98
N PRO A 24 -4.59 -16.77 11.26
CA PRO A 24 -5.38 -15.82 12.01
C PRO A 24 -4.66 -14.48 12.01
N LEU A 25 -5.39 -13.42 11.63
CA LEU A 25 -4.88 -12.04 11.65
C LEU A 25 -4.39 -11.76 13.07
N MET A 26 -3.08 -11.59 13.23
CA MET A 26 -2.50 -11.16 14.49
C MET A 26 -3.06 -9.77 14.83
N PRO A 27 -3.42 -9.51 16.09
CA PRO A 27 -3.89 -8.19 16.47
C PRO A 27 -2.83 -7.14 16.09
N LEU A 28 -3.28 -6.03 15.49
CA LEU A 28 -2.40 -4.91 15.12
C LEU A 28 -1.58 -4.48 16.34
N GLU A 29 -0.28 -4.37 16.13
CA GLU A 29 0.62 -3.93 17.20
C GLU A 29 0.25 -2.51 17.65
N PRO A 30 0.22 -2.23 18.97
CA PRO A 30 0.07 -0.89 19.48
C PRO A 30 1.21 0.01 18.96
N LEU A 31 0.88 1.11 18.28
CA LEU A 31 1.90 1.98 17.66
C LEU A 31 2.79 2.68 18.68
N LEU A 32 2.26 3.03 19.85
CA LEU A 32 2.98 3.80 20.84
C LEU A 32 4.20 3.07 21.43
N PRO A 33 4.09 1.81 21.89
CA PRO A 33 5.26 1.04 22.32
C PRO A 33 6.30 0.86 21.23
N LEU A 34 5.86 0.61 20.00
CA LEU A 34 6.73 0.47 18.84
C LEU A 34 7.47 1.78 18.54
N PHE A 35 6.76 2.91 18.55
CA PHE A 35 7.33 4.23 18.37
C PHE A 35 8.40 4.54 19.45
N HIS A 36 8.11 4.29 20.72
CA HIS A 36 9.09 4.53 21.80
C HIS A 36 10.34 3.67 21.64
N ARG A 37 10.20 2.42 21.25
CA ARG A 37 11.34 1.54 20.97
C ARG A 37 12.19 2.09 19.83
N LEU A 38 11.59 2.37 18.66
CA LEU A 38 12.30 2.91 17.51
C LEU A 38 12.92 4.29 17.79
N ASN A 39 12.23 5.13 18.58
CA ASN A 39 12.74 6.44 18.97
C ASN A 39 14.03 6.32 19.82
N ARG A 40 14.08 5.38 20.76
CA ARG A 40 15.31 5.14 21.54
C ARG A 40 16.41 4.52 20.67
N GLU A 41 16.07 3.54 19.83
CA GLU A 41 17.05 2.80 19.03
C GLU A 41 17.70 3.65 17.92
N HIS A 42 16.92 4.55 17.31
CA HIS A 42 17.32 5.21 16.07
C HIS A 42 17.26 6.74 16.07
N PHE A 43 16.73 7.37 17.12
CA PHE A 43 16.56 8.82 17.19
C PHE A 43 16.98 9.41 18.53
N GLU A 44 17.71 8.67 19.34
CA GLU A 44 18.24 9.10 20.67
C GLU A 44 17.14 9.67 21.59
N GLY A 45 15.89 9.25 21.41
CA GLY A 45 14.75 9.77 22.17
C GLY A 45 14.22 11.14 21.70
N ALA A 46 14.81 11.74 20.68
CA ALA A 46 14.57 13.14 20.28
C ALA A 46 13.14 13.45 19.80
N LEU A 47 12.32 12.45 19.50
CA LEU A 47 10.92 12.63 19.11
C LEU A 47 9.93 12.62 20.28
N CYS A 48 10.44 12.66 21.51
CA CYS A 48 9.65 12.78 22.75
C CYS A 48 10.10 13.95 23.60
N HIS A 49 9.17 14.47 24.42
CA HIS A 49 9.48 15.26 25.60
C HIS A 49 9.19 14.38 26.83
N GLY A 50 10.25 13.91 27.50
CA GLY A 50 10.12 12.84 28.48
C GLY A 50 9.52 11.57 27.85
N HIS A 51 8.38 11.13 28.37
CA HIS A 51 7.65 9.96 27.80
C HIS A 51 6.58 10.34 26.78
N GLN A 52 6.34 11.61 26.51
CA GLN A 52 5.27 12.07 25.63
C GLN A 52 5.81 12.31 24.22
N PRO A 53 5.26 11.64 23.18
CA PRO A 53 5.60 11.92 21.79
C PRO A 53 5.30 13.37 21.40
N LEU A 54 6.15 13.97 20.58
CA LEU A 54 5.96 15.31 20.01
C LEU A 54 4.92 15.36 18.87
N LEU A 55 4.32 14.22 18.55
CA LEU A 55 3.36 14.06 17.46
C LEU A 55 2.30 13.02 17.83
N ALA A 56 1.14 13.08 17.15
CA ALA A 56 0.11 12.06 17.27
C ALA A 56 0.43 10.82 16.44
N LEU A 57 0.01 9.65 16.93
CA LEU A 57 0.19 8.37 16.26
C LEU A 57 -1.16 7.68 16.13
N ARG A 58 -1.52 7.22 14.93
CA ARG A 58 -2.74 6.44 14.77
C ARG A 58 -2.70 5.52 13.54
N TRP A 59 -3.54 4.52 13.58
CA TRP A 59 -3.93 3.76 12.40
C TRP A 59 -4.97 4.53 11.57
N SER A 60 -4.93 4.35 10.26
CA SER A 60 -5.92 4.94 9.36
C SER A 60 -7.30 4.30 9.56
N ASP A 61 -8.34 5.06 9.21
CA ASP A 61 -9.75 4.64 9.20
C ASP A 61 -10.12 3.74 7.99
N GLY A 62 -9.14 3.14 7.31
CA GLY A 62 -9.33 2.32 6.13
C GLY A 62 -9.32 3.08 4.79
N ARG A 63 -9.21 4.39 4.80
CA ARG A 63 -9.15 5.22 3.58
C ARG A 63 -7.77 5.28 2.95
N LEU A 64 -6.71 5.15 3.74
CA LEU A 64 -5.33 5.12 3.27
C LEU A 64 -5.02 3.74 2.68
N ARG A 65 -5.14 3.60 1.34
CA ARG A 65 -5.03 2.29 0.65
C ARG A 65 -3.91 2.20 -0.38
N ARG A 66 -3.23 3.31 -0.69
CA ARG A 66 -2.16 3.37 -1.70
C ARG A 66 -0.81 3.74 -1.10
N THR A 67 -0.81 4.26 0.11
CA THR A 67 0.38 4.69 0.84
C THR A 67 0.39 3.97 2.17
N ALA A 68 1.52 3.37 2.53
CA ALA A 68 1.65 2.58 3.75
C ALA A 68 1.68 3.44 5.00
N GLY A 69 2.30 4.61 4.94
CA GLY A 69 2.37 5.60 6.00
C GLY A 69 2.25 7.03 5.47
N LEU A 70 2.05 7.96 6.36
CA LEU A 70 1.98 9.38 6.05
C LEU A 70 2.33 10.21 7.30
N TYR A 71 3.39 11.00 7.21
CA TYR A 71 3.67 12.10 8.13
C TYR A 71 2.95 13.36 7.67
N ARG A 72 2.22 14.00 8.57
CA ARG A 72 1.48 15.25 8.28
C ARG A 72 1.77 16.32 9.33
N ARG A 73 1.76 17.57 8.88
CA ARG A 73 1.85 18.77 9.71
C ARG A 73 0.80 19.79 9.25
N GLY A 74 0.38 20.63 10.17
CA GLY A 74 -0.53 21.74 9.86
C GLY A 74 -1.80 21.78 10.72
N PRO A 75 -2.68 22.75 10.48
CA PRO A 75 -3.85 23.02 11.29
C PRO A 75 -4.91 21.92 11.26
N ALA A 76 -4.88 21.05 10.26
CA ALA A 76 -5.79 19.89 10.17
C ALA A 76 -5.45 18.76 11.13
N VAL A 77 -4.30 18.84 11.83
CA VAL A 77 -3.87 17.87 12.83
C VAL A 77 -4.35 18.33 14.20
N ALA A 78 -5.03 17.44 14.92
CA ALA A 78 -5.63 17.76 16.22
C ALA A 78 -4.58 18.29 17.23
N PRO A 79 -4.91 19.38 17.96
CA PRO A 79 -4.09 19.83 19.10
C PRO A 79 -3.91 18.69 20.13
N PRO A 80 -2.80 18.69 20.92
CA PRO A 80 -1.79 19.73 21.02
C PRO A 80 -0.63 19.60 20.02
N PHE A 81 -0.60 18.54 19.20
CA PHE A 81 0.62 18.16 18.49
C PHE A 81 0.87 18.98 17.21
N GLY A 82 -0.18 19.34 16.44
CA GLY A 82 -0.03 19.97 15.13
C GLY A 82 0.71 19.10 14.09
N ARG A 83 1.05 17.85 14.47
CA ARG A 83 1.77 16.86 13.66
C ARG A 83 1.26 15.46 13.97
N GLU A 84 1.20 14.60 12.95
CA GLU A 84 0.81 13.21 13.15
C GLU A 84 1.51 12.25 12.18
N ILE A 85 1.67 11.00 12.61
CA ILE A 85 1.97 9.86 11.76
C ILE A 85 0.72 8.99 11.69
N VAL A 86 0.30 8.69 10.45
CA VAL A 86 -0.83 7.80 10.16
C VAL A 86 -0.32 6.60 9.39
N LEU A 87 -0.52 5.40 9.92
CA LEU A 87 -0.19 4.17 9.22
C LEU A 87 -1.43 3.54 8.58
N SER A 88 -1.24 2.95 7.42
CA SER A 88 -2.32 2.30 6.68
C SER A 88 -2.67 0.95 7.29
N LYS A 89 -3.81 0.86 7.99
CA LYS A 89 -4.32 -0.43 8.45
C LYS A 89 -4.52 -1.42 7.31
N PRO A 90 -5.25 -1.08 6.19
CA PRO A 90 -5.54 -2.07 5.16
C PRO A 90 -4.32 -2.55 4.36
N LEU A 91 -3.21 -1.80 4.34
CA LEU A 91 -1.98 -2.23 3.67
C LEU A 91 -1.05 -3.03 4.58
N LEU A 92 -0.96 -2.66 5.85
CA LEU A 92 0.03 -3.24 6.76
C LEU A 92 -0.50 -4.43 7.55
N ASP A 93 -1.82 -4.49 7.82
CA ASP A 93 -2.45 -5.59 8.56
C ASP A 93 -2.16 -7.00 8.00
N PRO A 94 -2.18 -7.23 6.66
CA PRO A 94 -1.87 -8.53 6.09
C PRO A 94 -0.37 -8.81 5.93
N LEU A 95 0.51 -7.88 6.29
CA LEU A 95 1.96 -7.98 6.10
C LEU A 95 2.68 -8.38 7.38
N PRO A 96 3.92 -8.89 7.28
CA PRO A 96 4.76 -9.15 8.44
C PRO A 96 5.01 -7.87 9.26
N ARG A 97 5.33 -8.05 10.54
CA ARG A 97 5.57 -6.96 11.50
C ARG A 97 6.64 -5.97 11.03
N GLU A 98 7.65 -6.47 10.35
CA GLU A 98 8.77 -5.71 9.80
C GLU A 98 8.29 -4.63 8.82
N ALA A 99 7.20 -4.87 8.11
CA ALA A 99 6.58 -3.87 7.23
C ALA A 99 6.03 -2.66 8.01
N THR A 100 5.44 -2.92 9.18
CA THR A 100 4.97 -1.86 10.08
C THR A 100 6.14 -1.11 10.71
N GLU A 101 7.18 -1.82 11.16
CA GLU A 101 8.40 -1.22 11.73
C GLU A 101 9.10 -0.33 10.69
N SER A 102 9.31 -0.84 9.49
CA SER A 102 9.91 -0.11 8.36
C SER A 102 9.12 1.15 8.02
N THR A 103 7.79 1.02 7.89
CA THR A 103 6.92 2.15 7.55
C THR A 103 6.90 3.19 8.66
N LEU A 104 6.74 2.78 9.92
CA LEU A 104 6.75 3.71 11.04
C LEU A 104 8.10 4.43 11.14
N CYS A 105 9.20 3.71 10.99
CA CYS A 105 10.54 4.29 11.03
C CYS A 105 10.74 5.32 9.89
N HIS A 106 10.25 5.04 8.67
CA HIS A 106 10.24 5.97 7.55
C HIS A 106 9.54 7.31 7.90
N GLU A 107 8.33 7.23 8.43
CA GLU A 107 7.56 8.42 8.82
C GLU A 107 8.22 9.15 10.02
N MET A 108 8.88 8.40 10.90
CA MET A 108 9.66 9.00 12.01
C MET A 108 10.89 9.77 11.51
N ILE A 109 11.53 9.36 10.39
CA ILE A 109 12.60 10.15 9.78
C ILE A 109 12.06 11.50 9.30
N HIS A 110 10.88 11.54 8.64
CA HIS A 110 10.25 12.80 8.26
C HIS A 110 9.98 13.70 9.48
N ALA A 111 9.44 13.09 10.55
CA ALA A 111 9.20 13.80 11.79
C ALA A 111 10.50 14.35 12.42
N TRP A 112 11.58 13.58 12.39
CA TRP A 112 12.88 13.97 12.91
C TRP A 112 13.49 15.13 12.10
N VAL A 113 13.42 15.08 10.77
CA VAL A 113 13.88 16.18 9.91
C VAL A 113 13.09 17.46 10.19
N ASP A 114 11.77 17.39 10.36
CA ASP A 114 10.92 18.55 10.66
C ASP A 114 11.10 19.04 12.10
N LEU A 115 11.00 18.15 13.09
CA LEU A 115 10.93 18.54 14.51
C LEU A 115 12.28 18.79 15.14
N VAL A 116 13.32 18.05 14.75
CA VAL A 116 14.65 18.12 15.35
C VAL A 116 15.57 18.98 14.53
N LEU A 117 15.68 18.71 13.22
CA LEU A 117 16.55 19.49 12.34
C LEU A 117 15.92 20.81 11.87
N LYS A 118 14.60 21.01 12.06
CA LYS A 118 13.85 22.19 11.62
C LYS A 118 14.00 22.46 10.12
N ARG A 119 13.99 21.38 9.32
CA ARG A 119 14.15 21.47 7.87
C ARG A 119 12.88 21.01 7.16
N GLU A 120 12.61 21.65 6.01
CA GLU A 120 11.55 21.26 5.10
C GLU A 120 12.15 20.51 3.92
N GLU A 121 12.27 19.21 4.06
CA GLU A 121 12.66 18.34 2.95
C GLU A 121 11.80 17.08 2.93
N GLY A 122 11.58 16.56 1.71
CA GLY A 122 10.97 15.23 1.55
C GLY A 122 12.00 14.12 1.80
N HIS A 123 12.37 13.41 0.73
CA HIS A 123 13.44 12.40 0.80
C HIS A 123 14.80 13.02 0.38
N GLY A 124 15.14 14.16 0.97
CA GLY A 124 16.38 14.89 0.71
C GLY A 124 17.61 14.27 1.41
N PRO A 125 18.74 15.01 1.46
CA PRO A 125 20.00 14.50 1.98
C PRO A 125 19.91 14.08 3.45
N CYS A 126 19.24 14.86 4.32
CA CYS A 126 19.10 14.53 5.76
C CYS A 126 18.28 13.27 5.96
N PHE A 127 17.17 13.10 5.21
CA PHE A 127 16.36 11.89 5.23
C PHE A 127 17.18 10.66 4.84
N ARG A 128 17.86 10.73 3.68
CA ARG A 128 18.66 9.62 3.15
C ARG A 128 19.79 9.23 4.09
N HIS A 129 20.52 10.20 4.61
CA HIS A 129 21.60 9.95 5.56
C HIS A 129 21.09 9.22 6.81
N ARG A 130 19.96 9.67 7.41
CA ARG A 130 19.38 8.97 8.57
C ARG A 130 18.88 7.57 8.19
N MET A 131 18.25 7.42 7.03
CA MET A 131 17.80 6.13 6.51
C MET A 131 18.96 5.14 6.37
N ASP A 132 20.07 5.57 5.74
CA ASP A 132 21.25 4.74 5.55
C ASP A 132 21.90 4.37 6.90
N THR A 133 21.97 5.31 7.85
CA THR A 133 22.46 5.07 9.21
C THR A 133 21.63 4.00 9.92
N ILE A 134 20.30 4.07 9.83
CA ILE A 134 19.39 3.09 10.43
C ILE A 134 19.55 1.73 9.79
N ASN A 135 19.61 1.66 8.46
CA ASN A 135 19.78 0.41 7.73
C ASN A 135 21.13 -0.26 8.02
N ALA A 136 22.19 0.52 8.22
CA ALA A 136 23.50 -0.01 8.62
C ALA A 136 23.54 -0.51 10.07
N ALA A 137 22.74 0.05 10.96
CA ALA A 137 22.76 -0.28 12.40
C ALA A 137 21.94 -1.53 12.77
N GLN A 138 21.10 -2.06 11.87
CA GLN A 138 20.23 -3.19 12.16
C GLN A 138 19.84 -3.95 10.87
N THR A 139 19.36 -5.20 11.02
CA THR A 139 18.98 -6.09 9.90
C THR A 139 17.54 -6.60 9.99
N ARG A 140 16.75 -6.16 10.98
CA ARG A 140 15.37 -6.63 11.20
C ARG A 140 14.40 -6.16 10.13
N PHE A 141 14.60 -4.95 9.62
CA PHE A 141 13.80 -4.35 8.55
C PHE A 141 14.66 -3.39 7.74
N GLU A 142 14.21 -3.07 6.55
CA GLU A 142 14.86 -2.07 5.69
C GLU A 142 13.96 -0.87 5.53
N VAL A 143 14.46 0.32 5.83
CA VAL A 143 13.80 1.59 5.51
C VAL A 143 14.16 1.98 4.09
N SER A 144 13.17 2.29 3.28
CA SER A 144 13.36 2.70 1.89
C SER A 144 12.51 3.91 1.52
N VAL A 145 12.92 4.65 0.50
CA VAL A 145 12.18 5.82 0.00
C VAL A 145 10.83 5.43 -0.62
N ARG A 146 10.73 4.21 -1.17
CA ARG A 146 9.51 3.70 -1.80
C ARG A 146 9.21 2.30 -1.29
N HIS A 147 8.07 2.15 -0.66
CA HIS A 147 7.59 0.83 -0.29
C HIS A 147 7.18 0.02 -1.51
N ARG A 148 7.64 -1.24 -1.57
CA ARG A 148 7.25 -2.23 -2.58
C ARG A 148 6.21 -3.21 -2.05
N PHE A 149 5.37 -2.76 -1.13
CA PHE A 149 4.33 -3.64 -0.59
C PHE A 149 3.30 -3.99 -1.67
N PRO A 150 2.83 -5.24 -1.70
CA PRO A 150 1.74 -5.62 -2.59
C PRO A 150 0.50 -4.79 -2.23
N VAL A 151 0.07 -3.96 -3.16
CA VAL A 151 -1.19 -3.22 -3.00
C VAL A 151 -2.33 -4.23 -3.15
N PRO A 152 -3.27 -4.33 -2.19
CA PRO A 152 -4.41 -5.21 -2.33
C PRO A 152 -5.13 -4.93 -3.65
N GLN A 153 -5.15 -5.91 -4.53
CA GLN A 153 -5.91 -5.80 -5.76
C GLN A 153 -7.40 -5.85 -5.40
N CYS A 154 -8.04 -4.71 -5.50
CA CYS A 154 -9.49 -4.65 -5.34
C CYS A 154 -10.13 -5.04 -6.65
N SER A 155 -10.95 -6.07 -6.64
CA SER A 155 -11.73 -6.50 -7.81
C SER A 155 -12.45 -5.31 -8.46
N PRO A 156 -12.41 -5.19 -9.77
CA PRO A 156 -13.14 -4.16 -10.47
C PRO A 156 -14.65 -4.38 -10.26
N ARG A 157 -15.40 -3.29 -10.09
CA ARG A 157 -16.87 -3.32 -10.04
C ARG A 157 -17.49 -3.12 -11.42
N TRP A 158 -16.70 -2.58 -12.34
CA TRP A 158 -17.13 -2.18 -13.66
C TRP A 158 -16.08 -2.54 -14.70
N ILE A 159 -16.54 -2.99 -15.85
CA ILE A 159 -15.75 -3.02 -17.06
C ILE A 159 -16.20 -1.87 -17.94
N ALA A 160 -15.27 -0.99 -18.28
CA ALA A 160 -15.53 0.09 -19.23
C ALA A 160 -15.19 -0.39 -20.62
N VAL A 161 -16.18 -0.35 -21.53
CA VAL A 161 -16.06 -0.81 -22.93
C VAL A 161 -16.11 0.39 -23.85
N CYS A 162 -15.17 0.48 -24.79
CA CYS A 162 -15.21 1.49 -25.83
C CYS A 162 -16.16 1.06 -26.95
N PRO A 163 -17.19 1.87 -27.31
CA PRO A 163 -18.11 1.52 -28.38
C PRO A 163 -17.48 1.57 -29.76
N GLN A 164 -16.33 2.23 -29.93
CA GLN A 164 -15.64 2.37 -31.21
C GLN A 164 -14.66 1.22 -31.53
N CYS A 165 -13.94 0.72 -30.52
CA CYS A 165 -12.89 -0.29 -30.73
C CYS A 165 -13.03 -1.54 -29.87
N GLY A 166 -14.05 -1.62 -29.03
CA GLY A 166 -14.29 -2.76 -28.13
C GLY A 166 -13.29 -2.88 -26.99
N HIS A 167 -12.30 -1.97 -26.88
CA HIS A 167 -11.30 -2.03 -25.81
C HIS A 167 -11.95 -2.00 -24.43
N GLN A 168 -11.59 -2.96 -23.60
CA GLN A 168 -12.12 -3.11 -22.25
C GLN A 168 -11.08 -2.70 -21.21
N THR A 169 -11.54 -1.96 -20.18
CA THR A 169 -10.69 -1.53 -19.07
C THR A 169 -11.43 -1.71 -17.74
N PRO A 170 -10.82 -2.34 -16.75
CA PRO A 170 -11.43 -2.51 -15.43
C PRO A 170 -11.45 -1.20 -14.64
N TYR A 171 -12.59 -0.91 -14.00
CA TYR A 171 -12.79 0.26 -13.14
C TYR A 171 -13.47 -0.10 -11.82
N ARG A 172 -13.14 0.65 -10.76
CA ARG A 172 -13.80 0.51 -9.45
C ARG A 172 -15.05 1.39 -9.31
N ARG A 173 -15.14 2.45 -10.10
CA ARG A 173 -16.27 3.40 -10.13
C ARG A 173 -16.48 3.89 -11.54
N ARG A 174 -17.72 4.23 -11.86
CA ARG A 174 -18.05 4.88 -13.14
C ARG A 174 -17.49 6.30 -13.16
N MET A 175 -16.91 6.69 -14.27
CA MET A 175 -16.44 8.06 -14.53
C MET A 175 -17.32 8.67 -15.61
N ARG A 176 -17.96 9.80 -15.31
CA ARG A 176 -19.00 10.38 -16.18
C ARG A 176 -18.49 10.80 -17.58
N GLN A 177 -17.23 11.19 -17.68
CA GLN A 177 -16.66 11.76 -18.93
C GLN A 177 -15.37 11.05 -19.35
N ALA A 178 -15.20 9.77 -19.01
CA ALA A 178 -14.05 8.99 -19.47
C ALA A 178 -14.26 8.56 -20.92
N ALA A 179 -13.28 8.87 -21.77
CA ALA A 179 -13.23 8.48 -23.17
C ALA A 179 -12.07 7.52 -23.42
N CYS A 180 -12.20 6.66 -24.43
CA CYS A 180 -11.16 5.75 -24.85
C CYS A 180 -9.98 6.52 -25.42
N ARG A 181 -8.83 6.43 -24.74
CA ARG A 181 -7.62 7.13 -25.17
C ARG A 181 -7.17 6.67 -26.56
N LEU A 182 -7.17 5.37 -26.82
CA LEU A 182 -6.76 4.80 -28.11
C LEU A 182 -7.57 5.37 -29.29
N CYS A 183 -8.89 5.52 -29.11
CA CYS A 183 -9.74 6.09 -30.15
C CYS A 183 -9.59 7.61 -30.22
N CYS A 184 -9.45 8.31 -29.11
CA CYS A 184 -9.17 9.75 -29.11
C CYS A 184 -7.84 10.05 -29.81
N ASP A 185 -6.79 9.29 -29.54
CA ASP A 185 -5.48 9.46 -30.18
C ASP A 185 -5.58 9.20 -31.69
N ARG A 186 -6.24 8.10 -32.10
CA ARG A 186 -6.33 7.68 -33.50
C ARG A 186 -7.27 8.53 -34.35
N LEU A 187 -8.44 8.92 -33.81
CA LEU A 187 -9.51 9.56 -34.58
C LEU A 187 -9.63 11.06 -34.36
N HIS A 188 -9.09 11.58 -33.26
CA HIS A 188 -9.29 12.95 -32.84
C HIS A 188 -7.99 13.66 -32.42
N GLY A 189 -6.82 13.16 -32.88
CA GLY A 189 -5.51 13.78 -32.61
C GLY A 189 -5.20 13.91 -31.12
N GLY A 190 -5.60 12.93 -30.30
CA GLY A 190 -5.38 12.91 -28.86
C GLY A 190 -6.35 13.78 -28.04
N ARG A 191 -7.30 14.45 -28.68
CA ARG A 191 -8.30 15.29 -28.00
C ARG A 191 -9.48 14.45 -27.55
N TRP A 192 -9.99 14.76 -26.36
CA TRP A 192 -11.21 14.16 -25.87
C TRP A 192 -12.38 14.38 -26.83
N ASN A 193 -13.15 13.32 -27.07
CA ASN A 193 -14.34 13.40 -27.92
C ASN A 193 -15.47 12.54 -27.35
N ALA A 194 -16.70 13.05 -27.40
CA ALA A 194 -17.87 12.36 -26.86
C ALA A 194 -18.18 11.05 -27.59
N SER A 195 -17.82 10.91 -28.88
CA SER A 195 -17.99 9.66 -29.65
C SER A 195 -17.16 8.48 -29.08
N CYS A 196 -16.12 8.79 -28.28
CA CYS A 196 -15.25 7.80 -27.65
C CYS A 196 -15.60 7.55 -26.17
N LEU A 197 -16.75 8.07 -25.67
CA LEU A 197 -17.18 7.83 -24.29
C LEU A 197 -17.31 6.34 -23.99
N LEU A 198 -16.75 5.94 -22.84
CA LEU A 198 -16.79 4.56 -22.37
C LEU A 198 -18.19 4.21 -21.82
N ARG A 199 -18.66 3.02 -22.15
CA ARG A 199 -19.84 2.40 -21.53
C ARG A 199 -19.39 1.51 -20.39
N TYR A 200 -20.14 1.49 -19.29
CA TYR A 200 -19.78 0.74 -18.10
C TYR A 200 -20.78 -0.40 -17.87
N GLU A 201 -20.24 -1.61 -17.84
CA GLU A 201 -20.96 -2.84 -17.52
C GLU A 201 -20.52 -3.33 -16.14
N PRO A 202 -21.41 -3.94 -15.33
CA PRO A 202 -20.98 -4.58 -14.10
C PRO A 202 -19.90 -5.62 -14.42
N ALA A 203 -18.79 -5.61 -13.65
CA ALA A 203 -17.86 -6.73 -13.73
C ALA A 203 -18.58 -7.96 -13.19
N ALA A 204 -18.69 -9.01 -14.00
CA ALA A 204 -19.19 -10.29 -13.53
C ALA A 204 -18.31 -10.74 -12.36
N GLU A 205 -18.92 -11.15 -11.25
CA GLU A 205 -18.20 -11.79 -10.16
C GLU A 205 -17.56 -13.04 -10.74
N LEU A 206 -16.25 -13.05 -10.83
CA LEU A 206 -15.49 -14.25 -11.17
C LEU A 206 -15.66 -15.22 -9.99
N SER A 207 -16.65 -16.09 -10.12
CA SER A 207 -16.94 -17.21 -9.21
C SER A 207 -15.81 -18.23 -9.21
#